data_0f53d26852831855bee3fd9475b462a7
#
_entry.id   0f53d26852831855bee3fd9475b462a7
#
_cell.length_a   1.000
_cell.length_b   1.000
_cell.length_c   1.000
_cell.angle_alpha   90.00
_cell.angle_beta   90.00
_cell.angle_gamma   90.00
#
_symmetry.space_group_name_H-M   'P 1'
#
loop_
_entity.id
_entity.type
_entity.pdbx_description
1 polymer ?
#
loop_
_entity_poly.entity_id
_entity_poly.type
_entity_poly.pdbx_seq_one_letter_code
_entity_poly.pdbx_strand_id
1 'polypeptide(L)'
;VSKIDLAPDLAAAVATLTAVADGAPVLTLSATRGDGIDALAAWCQPGRTVAFLGSSGVGKTTLVNRLSGAARTTAPVRAGDDRGVHTTTRRELLVTAAHGIIVDTPGMRELALFEDAADTAFDDVAAIAAGCRFADCRHKAEPGCAVVAAVAAGQLAAARLAGFHKLADEQA
;
A
#
# COMPACT_ATOMS: atom_id res chain seq x y z
N VAL A 1 -3.67 -1.51 -8.99
CA VAL A 1 -2.44 -1.67 -9.81
C VAL A 1 -2.38 -0.53 -10.81
N SER A 2 -1.38 0.31 -10.71
CA SER A 2 -1.13 1.40 -11.67
C SER A 2 -0.17 0.97 -12.77
N LYS A 3 -0.10 1.74 -13.87
CA LYS A 3 0.83 1.50 -15.00
C LYS A 3 0.69 0.11 -15.62
N ILE A 4 -0.54 -0.37 -15.78
CA ILE A 4 -0.80 -1.70 -16.39
C ILE A 4 -0.31 -1.82 -17.83
N ASP A 5 -0.12 -0.68 -18.50
CA ASP A 5 0.50 -0.57 -19.82
C ASP A 5 1.98 -1.01 -19.85
N LEU A 6 2.63 -1.06 -18.70
CA LEU A 6 4.02 -1.49 -18.54
C LEU A 6 4.14 -2.85 -17.83
N ALA A 7 3.03 -3.44 -17.39
CA ALA A 7 3.06 -4.70 -16.63
C ALA A 7 3.33 -5.90 -17.56
N PRO A 8 4.40 -6.68 -17.34
CA PRO A 8 4.68 -7.85 -18.16
C PRO A 8 3.68 -9.00 -17.93
N ASP A 9 3.18 -9.14 -16.70
CA ASP A 9 2.14 -10.10 -16.31
C ASP A 9 1.16 -9.44 -15.33
N LEU A 10 0.11 -8.87 -15.90
CA LEU A 10 -0.94 -8.21 -15.13
C LEU A 10 -1.74 -9.21 -14.30
N ALA A 11 -1.96 -10.42 -14.81
CA ALA A 11 -2.79 -11.42 -14.10
C ALA A 11 -2.11 -11.88 -12.82
N ALA A 12 -0.81 -12.17 -12.87
CA ALA A 12 -0.02 -12.53 -11.69
C ALA A 12 0.03 -11.39 -10.66
N ALA A 13 0.22 -10.13 -11.11
CA ALA A 13 0.22 -8.97 -10.23
C ALA A 13 -1.13 -8.76 -9.52
N VAL A 14 -2.24 -8.91 -10.25
CA VAL A 14 -3.59 -8.81 -9.68
C VAL A 14 -3.84 -9.94 -8.68
N ALA A 15 -3.48 -11.18 -9.00
CA ALA A 15 -3.65 -12.32 -8.09
C ALA A 15 -2.87 -12.11 -6.78
N THR A 16 -1.61 -11.68 -6.87
CA THR A 16 -0.77 -11.39 -5.70
C THR A 16 -1.38 -10.30 -4.81
N LEU A 17 -1.86 -9.21 -5.40
CA LEU A 17 -2.46 -8.12 -4.63
C LEU A 17 -3.82 -8.51 -4.04
N THR A 18 -4.64 -9.26 -4.78
CA THR A 18 -5.94 -9.72 -4.28
C THR A 18 -5.77 -10.64 -3.06
N ALA A 19 -4.72 -11.47 -3.05
CA ALA A 19 -4.43 -12.36 -1.92
C ALA A 19 -4.10 -11.61 -0.61
N VAL A 20 -3.58 -10.38 -0.70
CA VAL A 20 -3.20 -9.55 0.47
C VAL A 20 -4.16 -8.38 0.72
N ALA A 21 -5.14 -8.18 -0.15
CA ALA A 21 -6.05 -7.03 -0.09
C ALA A 21 -7.15 -7.15 0.96
N ASP A 22 -7.28 -8.29 1.63
CA ASP A 22 -8.25 -8.56 2.70
C ASP A 22 -9.68 -8.07 2.35
N GLY A 23 -10.16 -8.43 1.16
CA GLY A 23 -11.46 -8.02 0.63
C GLY A 23 -11.54 -6.62 0.06
N ALA A 24 -10.48 -5.81 0.15
CA ALA A 24 -10.44 -4.51 -0.51
C ALA A 24 -10.41 -4.68 -2.05
N PRO A 25 -11.13 -3.83 -2.82
CA PRO A 25 -11.17 -3.95 -4.27
C PRO A 25 -9.83 -3.61 -4.90
N VAL A 26 -9.36 -4.48 -5.78
CA VAL A 26 -8.14 -4.29 -6.56
C VAL A 26 -8.50 -3.73 -7.93
N LEU A 27 -8.17 -2.46 -8.18
CA LEU A 27 -8.39 -1.81 -9.46
C LEU A 27 -7.11 -1.84 -10.32
N THR A 28 -7.29 -2.00 -11.62
CA THR A 28 -6.21 -1.97 -12.62
C THR A 28 -6.30 -0.69 -13.45
N LEU A 29 -5.23 0.10 -13.52
CA LEU A 29 -5.25 1.46 -14.04
C LEU A 29 -4.05 1.76 -14.95
N SER A 30 -4.29 2.51 -16.02
CA SER A 30 -3.25 3.24 -16.75
C SER A 30 -3.65 4.71 -16.86
N ALA A 31 -2.97 5.59 -16.12
CA ALA A 31 -3.24 7.02 -16.20
C ALA A 31 -2.87 7.62 -17.56
N THR A 32 -1.88 7.04 -18.24
CA THR A 32 -1.43 7.47 -19.58
C THR A 32 -2.47 7.11 -20.66
N ARG A 33 -2.94 5.87 -20.65
CA ARG A 33 -3.94 5.40 -21.63
C ARG A 33 -5.38 5.73 -21.25
N GLY A 34 -5.65 5.95 -19.96
CA GLY A 34 -7.00 6.19 -19.43
C GLY A 34 -7.73 4.91 -19.01
N ASP A 35 -7.08 3.75 -19.11
CA ASP A 35 -7.69 2.47 -18.73
C ASP A 35 -8.05 2.46 -17.24
N GLY A 36 -9.27 2.04 -16.89
CA GLY A 36 -9.74 1.89 -15.52
C GLY A 36 -9.97 3.18 -14.73
N ILE A 37 -9.80 4.36 -15.34
CA ILE A 37 -10.00 5.66 -14.68
C ILE A 37 -11.45 5.85 -14.22
N ASP A 38 -12.43 5.40 -15.00
CA ASP A 38 -13.85 5.51 -14.63
C ASP A 38 -14.16 4.69 -13.36
N ALA A 39 -13.56 3.50 -13.22
CA ALA A 39 -13.70 2.69 -12.03
C ALA A 39 -13.10 3.37 -10.80
N LEU A 40 -11.95 4.07 -10.94
CA LEU A 40 -11.36 4.88 -9.88
C LEU A 40 -12.22 6.12 -9.57
N ALA A 41 -12.73 6.81 -10.60
CA ALA A 41 -13.59 7.98 -10.47
C ALA A 41 -14.88 7.69 -9.67
N ALA A 42 -15.39 6.45 -9.75
CA ALA A 42 -16.53 6.01 -8.96
C ALA A 42 -16.29 6.07 -7.43
N TRP A 43 -15.05 6.02 -7.00
CA TRP A 43 -14.66 6.19 -5.58
C TRP A 43 -14.50 7.66 -5.19
N CYS A 44 -14.21 8.54 -6.16
CA CYS A 44 -13.93 9.96 -5.97
C CYS A 44 -15.19 10.84 -6.14
N GLN A 45 -16.35 10.39 -5.69
CA GLN A 45 -17.62 11.11 -5.88
C GLN A 45 -17.68 12.40 -5.03
N PRO A 46 -18.51 13.41 -5.44
CA PRO A 46 -18.80 14.58 -4.63
C PRO A 46 -19.26 14.18 -3.21
N GLY A 47 -18.76 14.89 -2.20
CA GLY A 47 -19.00 14.58 -0.78
C GLY A 47 -18.05 13.52 -0.20
N ARG A 48 -17.15 12.95 -0.99
CA ARG A 48 -16.10 12.05 -0.50
C ARG A 48 -14.74 12.72 -0.52
N THR A 49 -13.88 12.28 0.40
CA THR A 49 -12.44 12.63 0.39
C THR A 49 -11.64 11.37 0.11
N VAL A 50 -10.77 11.42 -0.89
CA VAL A 50 -9.92 10.30 -1.29
C VAL A 50 -8.46 10.71 -1.20
N ALA A 51 -7.66 9.97 -0.43
CA ALA A 51 -6.22 10.18 -0.32
C ALA A 51 -5.45 9.16 -1.19
N PHE A 52 -4.50 9.65 -1.98
CA PHE A 52 -3.61 8.82 -2.76
C PHE A 52 -2.32 8.56 -1.96
N LEU A 53 -2.12 7.33 -1.53
CA LEU A 53 -0.95 6.88 -0.79
C LEU A 53 -0.11 5.93 -1.66
N GLY A 54 1.18 5.83 -1.36
CA GLY A 54 2.10 4.91 -2.03
C GLY A 54 3.47 5.52 -2.29
N SER A 55 4.41 4.68 -2.72
CA SER A 55 5.80 5.04 -2.96
C SER A 55 5.97 6.11 -4.06
N SER A 56 7.17 6.69 -4.13
CA SER A 56 7.51 7.66 -5.19
C SER A 56 7.49 6.96 -6.56
N GLY A 57 7.04 7.69 -7.58
CA GLY A 57 7.04 7.18 -8.97
C GLY A 57 5.93 6.20 -9.34
N VAL A 58 5.04 5.78 -8.41
CA VAL A 58 3.93 4.86 -8.73
C VAL A 58 2.82 5.49 -9.59
N GLY A 59 2.86 6.80 -9.81
CA GLY A 59 1.90 7.50 -10.68
C GLY A 59 0.77 8.20 -9.94
N LYS A 60 0.86 8.47 -8.62
CA LYS A 60 -0.18 9.19 -7.85
C LYS A 60 -0.55 10.52 -8.48
N THR A 61 0.42 11.42 -8.66
CA THR A 61 0.20 12.75 -9.23
C THR A 61 -0.36 12.68 -10.66
N THR A 62 0.04 11.68 -11.45
CA THR A 62 -0.51 11.47 -12.79
C THR A 62 -1.99 11.09 -12.75
N LEU A 63 -2.38 10.21 -11.81
CA LEU A 63 -3.78 9.84 -11.58
C LEU A 63 -4.59 11.03 -11.07
N VAL A 64 -4.04 11.80 -10.11
CA VAL A 64 -4.68 13.00 -9.57
C VAL A 64 -4.89 14.04 -10.68
N ASN A 65 -3.89 14.29 -11.54
CA ASN A 65 -4.03 15.17 -12.70
C ASN A 65 -5.16 14.71 -13.65
N ARG A 66 -5.22 13.40 -13.90
CA ARG A 66 -6.25 12.84 -14.77
C ARG A 66 -7.66 13.02 -14.22
N LEU A 67 -7.85 12.83 -12.90
CA LEU A 67 -9.13 13.01 -12.22
C LEU A 67 -9.53 14.47 -12.08
N SER A 68 -8.58 15.34 -11.75
CA SER A 68 -8.86 16.75 -11.48
C SER A 68 -8.89 17.63 -12.74
N GLY A 69 -8.41 17.13 -13.86
CA GLY A 69 -8.19 17.94 -15.08
C GLY A 69 -7.02 18.94 -14.93
N ALA A 70 -6.25 18.85 -13.85
CA ALA A 70 -5.12 19.75 -13.59
C ALA A 70 -3.88 19.30 -14.38
N ALA A 71 -3.11 20.26 -14.87
CA ALA A 71 -1.82 20.02 -15.51
C ALA A 71 -0.66 20.27 -14.55
N ARG A 72 -0.49 19.39 -13.54
CA ARG A 72 0.64 19.47 -12.60
C ARG A 72 1.87 18.83 -13.21
N THR A 73 3.03 19.35 -12.87
CA THR A 73 4.29 18.78 -13.33
C THR A 73 4.47 17.36 -12.81
N THR A 74 4.60 16.40 -13.73
CA THR A 74 4.98 15.02 -13.43
C THR A 74 6.37 14.78 -13.99
N ALA A 75 7.30 14.25 -13.17
CA ALA A 75 8.62 13.89 -13.67
C ALA A 75 8.62 12.45 -14.20
N PRO A 76 9.29 12.16 -15.33
CA PRO A 76 9.49 10.81 -15.81
C PRO A 76 10.33 10.01 -14.80
N VAL A 77 9.98 8.74 -14.60
CA VAL A 77 10.78 7.81 -13.80
C VAL A 77 12.07 7.53 -14.57
N ARG A 78 13.22 7.72 -13.94
CA ARG A 78 14.51 7.36 -14.55
C ARG A 78 14.61 5.85 -14.66
N ALA A 79 14.97 5.34 -15.86
CA ALA A 79 15.27 3.94 -16.06
C ALA A 79 16.52 3.58 -15.22
N GLY A 80 16.37 2.61 -14.30
CA GLY A 80 17.49 2.06 -13.51
C GLY A 80 17.68 2.60 -12.10
N ASP A 81 16.87 3.56 -11.67
CA ASP A 81 16.85 4.00 -10.28
C ASP A 81 15.38 4.14 -9.82
N ASP A 82 14.96 3.33 -8.85
CA ASP A 82 13.64 3.43 -8.22
C ASP A 82 13.44 4.75 -7.44
N ARG A 83 14.43 5.64 -7.49
CA ARG A 83 14.40 6.99 -6.92
C ARG A 83 13.78 7.95 -7.91
N GLY A 84 12.44 7.96 -7.99
CA GLY A 84 11.71 9.03 -8.68
C GLY A 84 12.09 10.40 -8.12
N VAL A 85 12.35 11.37 -8.99
CA VAL A 85 12.46 12.78 -8.57
C VAL A 85 11.12 13.12 -7.90
N HIS A 86 11.16 13.55 -6.63
CA HIS A 86 9.98 13.93 -5.88
C HIS A 86 9.27 15.07 -6.58
N THR A 87 8.18 14.76 -7.28
CA THR A 87 7.37 15.76 -8.00
C THR A 87 6.44 16.48 -7.04
N THR A 88 5.96 15.78 -6.00
CA THR A 88 5.10 16.33 -4.96
C THR A 88 5.89 16.39 -3.66
N THR A 89 6.29 17.61 -3.25
CA THR A 89 7.03 17.86 -2.00
C THR A 89 6.11 18.24 -0.83
N ARG A 90 4.84 18.52 -1.11
CA ARG A 90 3.83 18.94 -0.12
C ARG A 90 2.56 18.12 -0.30
N ARG A 91 1.84 17.91 0.81
CA ARG A 91 0.47 17.40 0.74
C ARG A 91 -0.42 18.49 0.14
N GLU A 92 -1.19 18.13 -0.85
CA GLU A 92 -2.11 19.06 -1.50
C GLU A 92 -3.53 18.53 -1.44
N LEU A 93 -4.45 19.40 -1.04
CA LEU A 93 -5.89 19.12 -1.03
C LEU A 93 -6.51 19.82 -2.25
N LEU A 94 -7.17 19.03 -3.09
CA LEU A 94 -7.83 19.47 -4.30
C LEU A 94 -9.32 19.31 -4.16
N VAL A 95 -10.05 20.40 -4.22
CA VAL A 95 -11.50 20.37 -4.36
C VAL A 95 -11.83 20.35 -5.84
N THR A 96 -12.46 19.30 -6.33
CA THR A 96 -12.86 19.17 -7.72
C THR A 96 -14.37 19.18 -7.84
N ALA A 97 -14.89 19.80 -8.89
CA ALA A 97 -16.33 19.86 -9.12
C ALA A 97 -16.93 18.48 -9.44
N ALA A 98 -16.17 17.62 -10.12
CA ALA A 98 -16.64 16.31 -10.59
C ALA A 98 -16.35 15.17 -9.60
N HIS A 99 -15.29 15.29 -8.78
CA HIS A 99 -14.74 14.16 -8.02
C HIS A 99 -14.54 14.43 -6.52
N GLY A 100 -15.22 15.40 -5.93
CA GLY A 100 -15.11 15.68 -4.50
C GLY A 100 -13.71 16.20 -4.11
N ILE A 101 -13.20 15.74 -2.96
CA ILE A 101 -11.89 16.17 -2.42
C ILE A 101 -10.85 15.09 -2.68
N ILE A 102 -9.75 15.48 -3.31
CA ILE A 102 -8.60 14.61 -3.55
C ILE A 102 -7.41 15.13 -2.75
N VAL A 103 -6.78 14.25 -1.97
CA VAL A 103 -5.55 14.54 -1.22
C VAL A 103 -4.38 13.86 -1.93
N ASP A 104 -3.52 14.66 -2.57
CA ASP A 104 -2.26 14.17 -3.15
C ASP A 104 -1.16 14.23 -2.09
N THR A 105 -0.52 13.10 -1.85
CA THR A 105 0.55 13.01 -0.87
C THR A 105 1.90 12.82 -1.56
N PRO A 106 3.01 13.33 -0.96
CA PRO A 106 4.35 13.00 -1.40
C PRO A 106 4.52 11.48 -1.48
N GLY A 107 5.38 11.01 -2.38
CA GLY A 107 5.74 9.59 -2.43
C GLY A 107 6.34 9.18 -1.09
N MET A 108 5.57 8.44 -0.31
CA MET A 108 6.00 7.96 1.00
C MET A 108 6.71 6.64 0.79
N ARG A 109 7.99 6.56 1.14
CA ARG A 109 8.73 5.30 1.20
C ARG A 109 8.37 4.51 2.45
N GLU A 110 8.02 5.24 3.49
CA GLU A 110 7.66 4.71 4.80
C GLU A 110 6.39 5.43 5.25
N LEU A 111 5.29 4.71 5.36
CA LEU A 111 4.24 5.09 6.26
C LEU A 111 4.79 4.75 7.64
N ALA A 112 5.34 5.73 8.36
CA ALA A 112 5.43 5.58 9.79
C ALA A 112 4.00 5.36 10.28
N LEU A 113 3.63 4.13 10.55
CA LEU A 113 2.42 3.81 11.25
C LEU A 113 2.53 4.51 12.60
N PHE A 114 1.52 5.28 12.99
CA PHE A 114 1.43 5.72 14.38
C PHE A 114 1.50 4.47 15.24
N GLU A 115 2.17 4.56 16.38
CA GLU A 115 2.39 3.42 17.29
C GLU A 115 1.11 2.61 17.50
N ASP A 116 -0.02 3.28 17.75
CA ASP A 116 -1.34 2.63 17.89
C ASP A 116 -1.82 1.84 16.66
N ALA A 117 -1.47 2.28 15.45
CA ALA A 117 -1.87 1.60 14.22
C ALA A 117 -0.94 0.42 13.88
N ALA A 118 0.32 0.47 14.32
CA ALA A 118 1.26 -0.64 14.20
C ALA A 118 0.86 -1.78 15.14
N ASP A 119 0.42 -1.45 16.35
CA ASP A 119 -0.01 -2.43 17.35
C ASP A 119 -1.24 -3.20 16.87
N THR A 120 -2.21 -2.54 16.22
CA THR A 120 -3.41 -3.21 15.70
C THR A 120 -3.21 -3.91 14.36
N ALA A 121 -2.17 -3.55 13.59
CA ALA A 121 -1.93 -4.13 12.27
C ALA A 121 -1.67 -5.65 12.29
N PHE A 122 -1.20 -6.19 13.42
CA PHE A 122 -0.85 -7.60 13.61
C PHE A 122 -1.48 -8.21 14.87
N ASP A 123 -2.72 -7.81 15.21
CA ASP A 123 -3.47 -8.35 16.36
C ASP A 123 -3.61 -9.87 16.32
N ASP A 124 -3.74 -10.45 15.14
CA ASP A 124 -3.76 -11.89 14.91
C ASP A 124 -2.44 -12.57 15.34
N VAL A 125 -1.29 -11.95 15.02
CA VAL A 125 0.03 -12.44 15.47
C VAL A 125 0.19 -12.24 16.98
N ALA A 126 -0.22 -11.09 17.51
CA ALA A 126 -0.15 -10.78 18.93
C ALA A 126 -1.00 -11.76 19.78
N ALA A 127 -2.21 -12.09 19.32
CA ALA A 127 -3.06 -13.07 19.98
C ALA A 127 -2.42 -14.47 20.06
N ILE A 128 -1.72 -14.91 19.01
CA ILE A 128 -0.99 -16.18 19.00
C ILE A 128 0.27 -16.08 19.87
N ALA A 129 0.96 -14.94 19.85
CA ALA A 129 2.19 -14.67 20.59
C ALA A 129 2.01 -14.77 22.12
N ALA A 130 0.80 -14.52 22.61
CA ALA A 130 0.45 -14.73 24.02
C ALA A 130 0.69 -16.19 24.49
N GLY A 131 0.72 -17.15 23.57
CA GLY A 131 1.05 -18.56 23.83
C GLY A 131 2.55 -18.89 23.76
N CYS A 132 3.43 -17.95 23.48
CA CYS A 132 4.87 -18.18 23.42
C CYS A 132 5.47 -18.50 24.80
N ARG A 133 6.49 -19.35 24.82
CA ARG A 133 7.20 -19.71 26.04
C ARG A 133 7.94 -18.54 26.70
N PHE A 134 8.46 -17.60 25.89
CA PHE A 134 9.24 -16.45 26.32
C PHE A 134 8.48 -15.15 26.06
N ALA A 135 8.48 -14.24 27.00
CA ALA A 135 7.81 -12.95 26.90
C ALA A 135 8.47 -12.01 25.86
N ASP A 136 9.77 -12.19 25.63
CA ASP A 136 10.58 -11.44 24.65
C ASP A 136 10.81 -12.19 23.34
N CYS A 137 9.92 -13.15 23.02
CA CYS A 137 10.00 -13.97 21.81
C CYS A 137 9.92 -13.09 20.57
N ARG A 138 10.89 -13.22 19.67
CA ARG A 138 10.94 -12.51 18.38
C ARG A 138 10.31 -13.30 17.24
N HIS A 139 9.80 -14.50 17.53
CA HIS A 139 9.11 -15.39 16.57
C HIS A 139 9.96 -15.79 15.35
N LYS A 140 11.29 -15.88 15.54
CA LYS A 140 12.23 -16.31 14.48
C LYS A 140 12.57 -17.80 14.57
N ALA A 141 13.16 -18.24 15.67
CA ALA A 141 13.57 -19.63 15.85
C ALA A 141 13.56 -20.08 17.33
N GLU A 142 12.92 -19.33 18.23
CA GLU A 142 12.92 -19.63 19.66
C GLU A 142 12.14 -20.93 19.94
N PRO A 143 12.69 -21.78 20.81
CA PRO A 143 12.05 -23.03 21.18
C PRO A 143 10.74 -22.76 21.95
N GLY A 144 9.64 -23.37 21.49
CA GLY A 144 8.31 -23.15 22.09
C GLY A 144 7.64 -21.87 21.65
N CYS A 145 8.01 -21.32 20.48
CA CYS A 145 7.33 -20.20 19.86
C CYS A 145 5.98 -20.64 19.28
N ALA A 146 4.88 -20.10 19.83
CA ALA A 146 3.54 -20.41 19.38
C ALA A 146 3.26 -19.89 17.95
N VAL A 147 3.85 -18.74 17.58
CA VAL A 147 3.66 -18.14 16.24
C VAL A 147 4.33 -18.98 15.16
N VAL A 148 5.55 -19.47 15.37
CA VAL A 148 6.22 -20.38 14.42
C VAL A 148 5.46 -21.71 14.31
N ALA A 149 4.95 -22.22 15.42
CA ALA A 149 4.12 -23.43 15.42
C ALA A 149 2.82 -23.21 14.65
N ALA A 150 2.16 -22.06 14.79
CA ALA A 150 0.95 -21.71 14.04
C ALA A 150 1.19 -21.63 12.53
N VAL A 151 2.35 -21.08 12.11
CA VAL A 151 2.74 -21.09 10.69
C VAL A 151 2.95 -22.51 10.18
N ALA A 152 3.65 -23.36 10.94
CA ALA A 152 3.87 -24.76 10.57
C ALA A 152 2.56 -25.56 10.48
N ALA A 153 1.57 -25.22 11.31
CA ALA A 153 0.25 -25.83 11.31
C ALA A 153 -0.71 -25.24 10.25
N GLY A 154 -0.29 -24.22 9.49
CA GLY A 154 -1.13 -23.54 8.50
C GLY A 154 -2.21 -22.63 9.09
N GLN A 155 -2.15 -22.33 10.39
CA GLN A 155 -3.08 -21.44 11.09
C GLN A 155 -2.75 -19.96 10.87
N LEU A 156 -1.48 -19.65 10.57
CA LEU A 156 -1.00 -18.33 10.21
C LEU A 156 -0.24 -18.42 8.89
N ALA A 157 -0.52 -17.53 7.94
CA ALA A 157 0.22 -17.49 6.68
C ALA A 157 1.68 -17.08 6.90
N ALA A 158 2.63 -17.77 6.28
CA ALA A 158 4.06 -17.42 6.37
C ALA A 158 4.35 -15.98 5.92
N ALA A 159 3.64 -15.50 4.87
CA ALA A 159 3.73 -14.12 4.41
C ALA A 159 3.28 -13.10 5.48
N ARG A 160 2.33 -13.47 6.34
CA ARG A 160 1.85 -12.64 7.44
C ARG A 160 2.92 -12.44 8.50
N LEU A 161 3.60 -13.52 8.88
CA LEU A 161 4.73 -13.47 9.82
C LEU A 161 5.93 -12.69 9.23
N ALA A 162 6.20 -12.87 7.93
CA ALA A 162 7.25 -12.08 7.26
C ALA A 162 6.94 -10.58 7.26
N GLY A 163 5.66 -10.19 7.07
CA GLY A 163 5.21 -8.81 7.19
C GLY A 163 5.40 -8.23 8.59
N PHE A 164 5.09 -9.01 9.62
CA PHE A 164 5.32 -8.64 11.03
C PHE A 164 6.82 -8.38 11.31
N HIS A 165 7.71 -9.29 10.89
CA HIS A 165 9.15 -9.11 11.08
C HIS A 165 9.66 -7.87 10.36
N LYS A 166 9.20 -7.63 9.12
CA LYS A 166 9.59 -6.45 8.36
C LYS A 166 9.21 -5.16 9.08
N LEU A 167 7.99 -5.08 9.62
CA LEU A 167 7.55 -3.91 10.38
C LEU A 167 8.37 -3.73 11.66
N ALA A 168 8.63 -4.81 12.41
CA ALA A 168 9.44 -4.77 13.62
C ALA A 168 10.90 -4.32 13.35
N ASP A 169 11.50 -4.76 12.23
CA ASP A 169 12.85 -4.37 11.83
C ASP A 169 12.90 -2.90 11.34
N GLU A 170 11.79 -2.34 10.84
CA GLU A 170 11.67 -0.92 10.44
C GLU A 170 11.50 0.04 11.65
N GLN A 171 11.06 -0.48 12.80
CA GLN A 171 10.86 0.29 14.03
C GLN A 171 12.08 0.25 14.98
N ALA A 172 13.05 -0.62 14.73
CA ALA A 172 14.25 -0.81 15.56
C ALA A 172 15.40 0.13 15.14
#